data_fc6718eca66fcf982bde9beaf9120b33
#
_entry.id   fc6718eca66fcf982bde9beaf9120b33
#
_cell.length_a   1.000
_cell.length_b   1.000
_cell.length_c   1.000
_cell.angle_alpha   90.00
_cell.angle_beta   90.00
_cell.angle_gamma   90.00
#
_symmetry.space_group_name_H-M   'P 1'
#
loop_
_entity.id
_entity.type
_entity.pdbx_description
1 polymer ?
#
loop_
_entity_poly.entity_id
_entity_poly.type
_entity_poly.pdbx_seq_one_letter_code
_entity_poly.pdbx_strand_id
1 'polypeptide(L)'
;MLGSMAKRRFGCRLLISEHGIYTREREEELIRADWVSGIYKNIWIEQFKKMSKLAYDRADLVTSLYAHARELQIELGCPADKTSITPNGIDPARFTGLKSPEAMEPDMVHIGAVLRVTPIKDVKTMIRAFAYAKRDVPNLKLWIMGPTEEDEEYARECFDLVELMELPDVVFTGRVNVTEYLGGLDFT
;
A
#
# COMPACT_ATOMS: atom_id res chain seq x y z
N MET A 1 8.78 7.25 -19.85
CA MET A 1 9.11 7.73 -21.24
C MET A 1 9.45 9.20 -21.30
N LEU A 2 8.69 10.13 -20.71
CA LEU A 2 9.00 11.58 -20.75
C LEU A 2 10.38 11.92 -20.24
N GLY A 3 10.83 11.34 -19.12
CA GLY A 3 12.18 11.54 -18.59
C GLY A 3 13.28 11.11 -19.56
N SER A 4 13.10 9.98 -20.25
CA SER A 4 14.05 9.50 -21.27
C SER A 4 14.13 10.44 -22.48
N MET A 5 13.01 11.04 -22.86
CA MET A 5 12.96 12.06 -23.92
C MET A 5 13.63 13.37 -23.49
N ALA A 6 13.37 13.81 -22.25
CA ALA A 6 13.99 15.01 -21.68
C ALA A 6 15.52 14.84 -21.59
N LYS A 7 16.01 13.69 -21.10
CA LYS A 7 17.44 13.38 -21.08
C LYS A 7 18.06 13.50 -22.46
N ARG A 8 17.42 12.90 -23.48
CA ARG A 8 17.92 12.96 -24.86
C ARG A 8 17.96 14.39 -25.42
N ARG A 9 16.93 15.20 -25.10
CA ARG A 9 16.79 16.55 -25.65
C ARG A 9 17.67 17.58 -24.95
N PHE A 10 17.80 17.46 -23.64
CA PHE A 10 18.41 18.51 -22.79
C PHE A 10 19.73 18.07 -22.13
N GLY A 11 20.15 16.80 -22.31
CA GLY A 11 21.40 16.29 -21.70
C GLY A 11 21.33 16.17 -20.16
N CYS A 12 20.14 16.25 -19.57
CA CYS A 12 19.96 16.15 -18.11
C CYS A 12 20.16 14.72 -17.60
N ARG A 13 20.47 14.57 -16.32
CA ARG A 13 20.48 13.27 -15.65
C ARG A 13 19.06 12.75 -15.46
N LEU A 14 18.90 11.43 -15.52
CA LEU A 14 17.63 10.72 -15.30
C LEU A 14 17.76 9.78 -14.12
N LEU A 15 17.09 10.12 -13.03
CA LEU A 15 16.85 9.24 -11.89
C LEU A 15 15.44 8.65 -12.01
N ILE A 16 15.32 7.34 -11.87
CA ILE A 16 14.03 6.64 -11.74
C ILE A 16 13.93 6.14 -10.31
N SER A 17 12.91 6.58 -9.58
CA SER A 17 12.61 6.10 -8.23
C SER A 17 11.30 5.30 -8.27
N GLU A 18 11.39 3.99 -8.07
CA GLU A 18 10.24 3.09 -8.09
C GLU A 18 9.85 2.70 -6.66
N HIS A 19 8.58 2.96 -6.31
CA HIS A 19 7.98 2.56 -5.04
C HIS A 19 7.18 1.26 -5.18
N GLY A 20 6.81 0.88 -6.39
CA GLY A 20 6.28 -0.41 -6.82
C GLY A 20 6.95 -0.79 -8.13
N ILE A 21 6.78 -2.01 -8.59
CA ILE A 21 7.32 -2.48 -9.88
C ILE A 21 6.29 -2.26 -10.97
N TYR A 22 6.35 -1.11 -11.62
CA TYR A 22 5.37 -0.67 -12.62
C TYR A 22 5.05 -1.73 -13.67
N THR A 23 6.06 -2.44 -14.17
CA THR A 23 5.87 -3.48 -15.19
C THR A 23 4.97 -4.61 -14.69
N ARG A 24 5.17 -5.08 -13.45
CA ARG A 24 4.34 -6.14 -12.84
C ARG A 24 2.92 -5.66 -12.56
N GLU A 25 2.78 -4.45 -12.04
CA GLU A 25 1.47 -3.84 -11.78
C GLU A 25 0.64 -3.75 -13.07
N ARG A 26 1.27 -3.32 -14.19
CA ARG A 26 0.59 -3.26 -15.49
C ARG A 26 0.26 -4.64 -16.05
N GLU A 27 1.13 -5.63 -15.85
CA GLU A 27 0.87 -7.01 -16.26
C GLU A 27 -0.34 -7.59 -15.51
N GLU A 28 -0.40 -7.45 -14.20
CA GLU A 28 -1.53 -7.91 -13.38
C GLU A 28 -2.84 -7.19 -13.73
N GLU A 29 -2.78 -5.88 -13.94
CA GLU A 29 -3.94 -5.09 -14.35
C GLU A 29 -4.47 -5.55 -15.71
N LEU A 30 -3.59 -5.80 -16.69
CA LEU A 30 -3.98 -6.28 -18.02
C LEU A 30 -4.54 -7.70 -17.99
N ILE A 31 -4.00 -8.56 -17.11
CA ILE A 31 -4.54 -9.93 -16.95
C ILE A 31 -5.99 -9.86 -16.46
N ARG A 32 -6.31 -8.95 -15.53
CA ARG A 32 -7.66 -8.78 -14.96
C ARG A 32 -8.58 -7.92 -15.83
N ALA A 33 -8.05 -7.15 -16.76
CA ALA A 33 -8.82 -6.20 -17.56
C ALA A 33 -9.85 -6.89 -18.48
N ASP A 34 -11.06 -6.36 -18.50
CA ASP A 34 -12.16 -6.83 -19.37
C ASP A 34 -12.18 -6.11 -20.73
N TRP A 35 -11.60 -4.89 -20.82
CA TRP A 35 -11.56 -4.07 -22.02
C TRP A 35 -10.58 -4.58 -23.08
N VAL A 36 -9.70 -5.51 -22.74
CA VAL A 36 -8.75 -6.15 -23.68
C VAL A 36 -8.76 -7.66 -23.48
N SER A 37 -8.72 -8.44 -24.58
CA SER A 37 -8.80 -9.89 -24.53
C SER A 37 -7.82 -10.57 -25.48
N GLY A 38 -7.61 -11.87 -25.28
CA GLY A 38 -6.83 -12.73 -26.16
C GLY A 38 -5.38 -12.26 -26.32
N ILE A 39 -4.88 -12.34 -27.56
CA ILE A 39 -3.49 -12.01 -27.91
C ILE A 39 -3.14 -10.54 -27.62
N TYR A 40 -4.12 -9.65 -27.60
CA TYR A 40 -3.89 -8.23 -27.33
C TYR A 40 -3.39 -7.98 -25.90
N LYS A 41 -3.79 -8.79 -24.92
CA LYS A 41 -3.21 -8.73 -23.55
C LYS A 41 -1.69 -8.91 -23.61
N ASN A 42 -1.23 -9.93 -24.30
CA ASN A 42 0.20 -10.22 -24.43
C ASN A 42 0.96 -9.11 -25.16
N ILE A 43 0.37 -8.53 -26.21
CA ILE A 43 0.97 -7.41 -26.94
C ILE A 43 1.18 -6.21 -26.02
N TRP A 44 0.19 -5.85 -25.20
CA TRP A 44 0.30 -4.75 -24.27
C TRP A 44 1.29 -5.03 -23.13
N ILE A 45 1.29 -6.25 -22.59
CA ILE A 45 2.27 -6.67 -21.55
C ILE A 45 3.69 -6.54 -22.10
N GLU A 46 3.96 -7.08 -23.28
CA GLU A 46 5.27 -6.97 -23.92
C GLU A 46 5.66 -5.52 -24.25
N GLN A 47 4.69 -4.70 -24.63
CA GLN A 47 4.93 -3.27 -24.86
C GLN A 47 5.36 -2.57 -23.56
N PHE A 48 4.71 -2.82 -22.42
CA PHE A 48 5.10 -2.24 -21.14
C PHE A 48 6.46 -2.74 -20.67
N LYS A 49 6.78 -4.03 -20.84
CA LYS A 49 8.11 -4.58 -20.54
C LYS A 49 9.20 -3.89 -21.34
N LYS A 50 9.01 -3.71 -22.65
CA LYS A 50 9.97 -3.00 -23.52
C LYS A 50 10.11 -1.53 -23.16
N MET A 51 9.03 -0.85 -22.80
CA MET A 51 9.06 0.54 -22.37
C MET A 51 9.82 0.71 -21.05
N SER A 52 9.60 -0.18 -20.08
CA SER A 52 10.33 -0.18 -18.80
C SER A 52 11.82 -0.44 -19.00
N LYS A 53 12.16 -1.46 -19.81
CA LYS A 53 13.55 -1.74 -20.15
C LYS A 53 14.24 -0.53 -20.81
N LEU A 54 13.57 0.10 -21.78
CA LEU A 54 14.13 1.32 -22.40
C LEU A 54 14.33 2.46 -21.38
N ALA A 55 13.43 2.60 -20.40
CA ALA A 55 13.57 3.58 -19.35
C ALA A 55 14.79 3.27 -18.46
N TYR A 56 14.97 2.01 -18.05
CA TYR A 56 16.14 1.56 -17.29
C TYR A 56 17.46 1.75 -18.06
N ASP A 57 17.50 1.38 -19.34
CA ASP A 57 18.68 1.57 -20.18
C ASP A 57 19.12 3.06 -20.26
N ARG A 58 18.13 3.96 -20.26
CA ARG A 58 18.34 5.41 -20.33
C ARG A 58 18.62 6.07 -18.98
N ALA A 59 18.23 5.47 -17.88
CA ALA A 59 18.48 6.00 -16.54
C ALA A 59 19.98 6.06 -16.22
N ASP A 60 20.34 7.04 -15.44
CA ASP A 60 21.68 7.11 -14.81
C ASP A 60 21.67 6.37 -13.48
N LEU A 61 20.53 6.38 -12.80
CA LEU A 61 20.30 5.68 -11.54
C LEU A 61 18.84 5.23 -11.44
N VAL A 62 18.64 4.04 -10.91
CA VAL A 62 17.31 3.49 -10.59
C VAL A 62 17.28 3.12 -9.11
N THR A 63 16.32 3.64 -8.35
CA THR A 63 16.19 3.31 -6.93
C THR A 63 14.93 2.51 -6.66
N SER A 64 15.02 1.65 -5.67
CA SER A 64 13.92 0.86 -5.12
C SER A 64 13.90 0.96 -3.59
N LEU A 65 12.79 0.57 -2.96
CA LEU A 65 12.62 0.70 -1.50
C LEU A 65 13.32 -0.41 -0.71
N TYR A 66 13.48 -1.60 -1.29
CA TYR A 66 14.01 -2.79 -0.61
C TYR A 66 14.69 -3.77 -1.58
N ALA A 67 15.44 -4.73 -1.03
CA ALA A 67 16.29 -5.64 -1.80
C ALA A 67 15.53 -6.44 -2.86
N HIS A 68 14.39 -7.02 -2.51
CA HIS A 68 13.62 -7.82 -3.45
C HIS A 68 13.07 -6.98 -4.63
N ALA A 69 12.65 -5.72 -4.40
CA ALA A 69 12.26 -4.84 -5.50
C ALA A 69 13.44 -4.55 -6.45
N ARG A 70 14.67 -4.38 -5.91
CA ARG A 70 15.88 -4.26 -6.72
C ARG A 70 16.15 -5.50 -7.56
N GLU A 71 15.98 -6.70 -7.00
CA GLU A 71 16.15 -7.96 -7.73
C GLU A 71 15.16 -8.04 -8.91
N LEU A 72 13.89 -7.72 -8.67
CA LEU A 72 12.88 -7.66 -9.72
C LEU A 72 13.20 -6.63 -10.82
N GLN A 73 13.75 -5.47 -10.46
CA GLN A 73 14.22 -4.49 -11.46
C GLN A 73 15.30 -5.08 -12.36
N ILE A 74 16.25 -5.82 -11.78
CA ILE A 74 17.34 -6.48 -12.52
C ILE A 74 16.78 -7.59 -13.43
N GLU A 75 15.87 -8.42 -12.93
CA GLU A 75 15.19 -9.45 -13.72
C GLU A 75 14.41 -8.86 -14.90
N LEU A 76 13.82 -7.68 -14.74
CA LEU A 76 13.12 -6.92 -15.77
C LEU A 76 14.06 -6.16 -16.71
N GLY A 77 15.37 -6.35 -16.57
CA GLY A 77 16.40 -5.86 -17.47
C GLY A 77 17.03 -4.53 -17.08
N CYS A 78 16.91 -4.09 -15.81
CA CYS A 78 17.68 -2.96 -15.31
C CYS A 78 19.14 -3.38 -15.09
N PRO A 79 20.15 -2.64 -15.60
CA PRO A 79 21.53 -2.92 -15.29
C PRO A 79 21.83 -2.82 -13.80
N ALA A 80 22.45 -3.84 -13.21
CA ALA A 80 22.66 -3.96 -11.77
C ALA A 80 23.53 -2.82 -11.20
N ASP A 81 24.46 -2.32 -11.99
CA ASP A 81 25.37 -1.21 -11.65
C ASP A 81 24.66 0.15 -11.54
N LYS A 82 23.46 0.26 -12.10
CA LYS A 82 22.62 1.45 -12.01
C LYS A 82 21.58 1.38 -10.87
N THR A 83 21.49 0.25 -10.15
CA THR A 83 20.46 0.07 -9.12
C THR A 83 20.97 0.42 -7.73
N SER A 84 20.12 1.06 -6.92
CA SER A 84 20.38 1.38 -5.51
C SER A 84 19.12 1.18 -4.67
N ILE A 85 19.29 0.84 -3.40
CA ILE A 85 18.17 0.73 -2.45
C ILE A 85 18.10 2.03 -1.66
N THR A 86 16.94 2.67 -1.70
CA THR A 86 16.63 3.90 -0.94
C THR A 86 15.31 3.68 -0.21
N PRO A 87 15.34 3.15 1.03
CA PRO A 87 14.13 2.93 1.82
C PRO A 87 13.38 4.23 2.09
N ASN A 88 12.06 4.11 2.29
CA ASN A 88 11.28 5.24 2.78
C ASN A 88 11.78 5.66 4.15
N GLY A 89 11.84 6.96 4.38
CA GLY A 89 12.14 7.56 5.67
C GLY A 89 10.87 7.93 6.44
N ILE A 90 10.99 7.95 7.75
CA ILE A 90 9.98 8.50 8.65
C ILE A 90 10.67 9.47 9.61
N ASP A 91 9.99 10.55 9.96
CA ASP A 91 10.46 11.47 11.00
C ASP A 91 9.94 11.00 12.37
N PRO A 92 10.79 10.40 13.23
CA PRO A 92 10.36 9.89 14.52
C PRO A 92 9.87 11.01 15.48
N ALA A 93 10.32 12.26 15.29
CA ALA A 93 9.91 13.37 16.14
C ALA A 93 8.40 13.65 16.09
N ARG A 94 7.75 13.29 14.96
CA ARG A 94 6.29 13.41 14.81
C ARG A 94 5.50 12.44 15.68
N PHE A 95 6.14 11.43 16.23
CA PHE A 95 5.51 10.35 16.98
C PHE A 95 5.95 10.31 18.45
N THR A 96 6.61 11.38 18.92
CA THR A 96 7.03 11.51 20.33
C THR A 96 6.00 12.31 21.13
N GLY A 97 5.77 11.91 22.38
CA GLY A 97 4.90 12.64 23.32
C GLY A 97 3.41 12.63 22.94
N LEU A 98 2.98 11.64 22.16
CA LEU A 98 1.58 11.46 21.79
C LEU A 98 0.75 11.13 23.03
N LYS A 99 -0.46 11.70 23.10
CA LYS A 99 -1.41 11.47 24.19
C LYS A 99 -2.49 10.48 23.72
N SER A 100 -3.00 9.69 24.67
CA SER A 100 -4.18 8.88 24.40
C SER A 100 -5.40 9.79 24.20
N PRO A 101 -6.25 9.54 23.19
CA PRO A 101 -7.52 10.23 23.04
C PRO A 101 -8.45 9.93 24.22
N GLU A 102 -9.29 10.91 24.59
CA GLU A 102 -10.34 10.72 25.62
C GLU A 102 -11.36 9.64 25.26
N ALA A 103 -11.51 9.34 23.97
CA ALA A 103 -12.44 8.33 23.46
C ALA A 103 -11.94 6.88 23.64
N MET A 104 -10.71 6.68 24.12
CA MET A 104 -10.14 5.34 24.36
C MET A 104 -10.30 4.95 25.83
N GLU A 105 -11.00 3.86 26.05
CA GLU A 105 -11.28 3.33 27.38
C GLU A 105 -10.00 2.70 27.98
N PRO A 106 -9.59 3.04 29.21
CA PRO A 106 -8.33 2.56 29.77
C PRO A 106 -8.30 1.05 30.07
N ASP A 107 -9.47 0.42 30.19
CA ASP A 107 -9.59 -1.01 30.50
C ASP A 107 -9.67 -1.89 29.22
N MET A 108 -9.62 -1.27 28.05
CA MET A 108 -9.61 -1.96 26.76
C MET A 108 -8.21 -2.05 26.20
N VAL A 109 -7.95 -3.09 25.42
CA VAL A 109 -6.73 -3.23 24.62
C VAL A 109 -7.02 -2.72 23.22
N HIS A 110 -6.38 -1.63 22.85
CA HIS A 110 -6.62 -0.91 21.60
C HIS A 110 -5.64 -1.34 20.50
N ILE A 111 -6.19 -1.90 19.43
CA ILE A 111 -5.45 -2.25 18.21
C ILE A 111 -5.79 -1.24 17.13
N GLY A 112 -4.78 -0.63 16.50
CA GLY A 112 -4.95 0.33 15.41
C GLY A 112 -4.48 -0.19 14.07
N ALA A 113 -5.30 -0.02 13.03
CA ALA A 113 -4.92 -0.29 11.64
C ALA A 113 -5.04 0.99 10.81
N VAL A 114 -3.92 1.52 10.33
CA VAL A 114 -3.87 2.72 9.49
C VAL A 114 -3.82 2.30 8.03
N LEU A 115 -4.96 2.32 7.35
CA LEU A 115 -5.06 1.83 5.98
C LEU A 115 -6.29 2.40 5.26
N ARG A 116 -6.29 2.32 3.93
CA ARG A 116 -7.49 2.55 3.10
C ARG A 116 -8.37 1.30 3.13
N VAL A 117 -9.67 1.47 3.26
CA VAL A 117 -10.60 0.33 3.23
C VAL A 117 -10.85 -0.07 1.76
N THR A 118 -9.95 -0.91 1.24
CA THR A 118 -9.95 -1.40 -0.14
C THR A 118 -9.60 -2.89 -0.20
N PRO A 119 -9.99 -3.64 -1.25
CA PRO A 119 -9.76 -5.07 -1.36
C PRO A 119 -8.31 -5.50 -1.18
N ILE A 120 -7.36 -4.70 -1.69
CA ILE A 120 -5.91 -4.99 -1.58
C ILE A 120 -5.39 -4.98 -0.14
N LYS A 121 -6.11 -4.34 0.79
CA LYS A 121 -5.77 -4.29 2.23
C LYS A 121 -6.39 -5.43 3.03
N ASP A 122 -7.27 -6.20 2.40
CA ASP A 122 -7.92 -7.38 2.97
C ASP A 122 -8.53 -7.16 4.37
N VAL A 123 -9.26 -6.06 4.50
CA VAL A 123 -9.90 -5.65 5.77
C VAL A 123 -10.88 -6.71 6.30
N LYS A 124 -11.52 -7.47 5.41
CA LYS A 124 -12.43 -8.56 5.81
C LYS A 124 -11.71 -9.66 6.58
N THR A 125 -10.49 -10.04 6.16
CA THR A 125 -9.68 -11.01 6.90
C THR A 125 -9.25 -10.44 8.25
N MET A 126 -8.89 -9.15 8.32
CA MET A 126 -8.58 -8.47 9.58
C MET A 126 -9.77 -8.50 10.57
N ILE A 127 -10.99 -8.19 10.11
CA ILE A 127 -12.21 -8.25 10.93
C ILE A 127 -12.44 -9.68 11.48
N ARG A 128 -12.30 -10.70 10.62
CA ARG A 128 -12.45 -12.10 11.05
C ARG A 128 -11.37 -12.52 12.05
N ALA A 129 -10.13 -12.11 11.83
CA ALA A 129 -9.03 -12.36 12.75
C ALA A 129 -9.26 -11.68 14.11
N PHE A 130 -9.75 -10.44 14.10
CA PHE A 130 -10.13 -9.73 15.32
C PHE A 130 -11.25 -10.46 16.07
N ALA A 131 -12.31 -10.90 15.38
CA ALA A 131 -13.39 -11.67 15.99
C ALA A 131 -12.91 -12.97 16.63
N TYR A 132 -11.91 -13.61 16.00
CA TYR A 132 -11.29 -14.81 16.55
C TYR A 132 -10.49 -14.49 17.82
N ALA A 133 -9.63 -13.48 17.80
CA ALA A 133 -8.82 -13.06 18.92
C ALA A 133 -9.66 -12.58 20.12
N LYS A 134 -10.80 -11.93 19.86
CA LYS A 134 -11.71 -11.42 20.88
C LYS A 134 -12.36 -12.53 21.73
N ARG A 135 -12.38 -13.77 21.27
CA ARG A 135 -12.84 -14.93 22.06
C ARG A 135 -11.94 -15.21 23.26
N ASP A 136 -10.63 -15.00 23.06
CA ASP A 136 -9.62 -15.25 24.10
C ASP A 136 -9.34 -13.99 24.93
N VAL A 137 -9.52 -12.80 24.31
CA VAL A 137 -9.28 -11.49 24.94
C VAL A 137 -10.53 -10.61 24.72
N PRO A 138 -11.54 -10.70 25.60
CA PRO A 138 -12.82 -10.02 25.40
C PRO A 138 -12.77 -8.49 25.38
N ASN A 139 -11.76 -7.89 26.00
CA ASN A 139 -11.56 -6.44 26.07
C ASN A 139 -10.74 -5.85 24.92
N LEU A 140 -10.69 -6.51 23.76
CA LEU A 140 -10.08 -5.98 22.53
C LEU A 140 -10.99 -4.94 21.86
N LYS A 141 -10.40 -3.88 21.30
CA LYS A 141 -11.06 -2.90 20.44
C LYS A 141 -10.19 -2.61 19.23
N LEU A 142 -10.78 -2.65 18.04
CA LEU A 142 -10.10 -2.44 16.76
C LEU A 142 -10.49 -1.09 16.16
N TRP A 143 -9.50 -0.26 15.89
CA TRP A 143 -9.65 1.03 15.23
C TRP A 143 -9.12 0.92 13.79
N ILE A 144 -10.00 1.04 12.80
CA ILE A 144 -9.65 1.06 11.38
C ILE A 144 -9.66 2.52 10.93
N MET A 145 -8.46 3.09 10.78
CA MET A 145 -8.25 4.51 10.50
C MET A 145 -7.84 4.72 9.05
N GLY A 146 -8.71 5.34 8.29
CA GLY A 146 -8.46 5.71 6.90
C GLY A 146 -9.71 5.81 6.06
N PRO A 147 -9.55 6.24 4.80
CA PRO A 147 -10.67 6.49 3.91
C PRO A 147 -11.47 5.24 3.57
N THR A 148 -12.78 5.38 3.49
CA THR A 148 -13.74 4.36 3.08
C THR A 148 -14.39 4.68 1.74
N GLU A 149 -14.18 5.88 1.25
CA GLU A 149 -14.77 6.43 0.03
C GLU A 149 -14.06 6.03 -1.27
N GLU A 150 -12.89 5.38 -1.19
CA GLU A 150 -12.14 4.96 -2.39
C GLU A 150 -12.75 3.71 -3.06
N ASP A 151 -13.43 2.86 -2.28
CA ASP A 151 -14.17 1.69 -2.76
C ASP A 151 -15.39 1.50 -1.84
N GLU A 152 -16.47 2.19 -2.15
CA GLU A 152 -17.68 2.22 -1.32
C GLU A 152 -18.37 0.86 -1.24
N GLU A 153 -18.29 0.04 -2.28
CA GLU A 153 -18.88 -1.30 -2.30
C GLU A 153 -18.15 -2.21 -1.31
N TYR A 154 -16.82 -2.25 -1.39
CA TYR A 154 -16.01 -3.03 -0.47
C TYR A 154 -16.12 -2.54 0.98
N ALA A 155 -16.16 -1.21 1.18
CA ALA A 155 -16.36 -0.63 2.52
C ALA A 155 -17.71 -1.05 3.12
N ARG A 156 -18.79 -1.04 2.32
CA ARG A 156 -20.12 -1.51 2.76
C ARG A 156 -20.08 -2.99 3.15
N GLU A 157 -19.44 -3.83 2.33
CA GLU A 157 -19.27 -5.25 2.67
C GLU A 157 -18.48 -5.48 3.98
N CYS A 158 -17.54 -4.58 4.31
CA CYS A 158 -16.81 -4.61 5.58
C CYS A 158 -17.73 -4.20 6.76
N PHE A 159 -18.57 -3.19 6.58
CA PHE A 159 -19.53 -2.77 7.60
C PHE A 159 -20.59 -3.87 7.86
N ASP A 160 -21.14 -4.44 6.79
CA ASP A 160 -22.11 -5.56 6.86
C ASP A 160 -21.50 -6.78 7.57
N LEU A 161 -20.21 -7.04 7.33
CA LEU A 161 -19.49 -8.12 8.00
C LEU A 161 -19.35 -7.88 9.51
N VAL A 162 -19.05 -6.64 9.93
CA VAL A 162 -18.97 -6.27 11.35
C VAL A 162 -20.34 -6.43 12.03
N GLU A 163 -21.41 -5.99 11.37
CA GLU A 163 -22.77 -6.13 11.86
C GLU A 163 -23.18 -7.61 11.95
N LEU A 164 -22.95 -8.40 10.89
CA LEU A 164 -23.25 -9.82 10.84
C LEU A 164 -22.53 -10.62 11.93
N MET A 165 -21.30 -10.23 12.27
CA MET A 165 -20.49 -10.88 13.29
C MET A 165 -20.72 -10.32 14.71
N GLU A 166 -21.62 -9.35 14.86
CA GLU A 166 -21.95 -8.69 16.12
C GLU A 166 -20.70 -8.16 16.85
N LEU A 167 -19.86 -7.38 16.13
CA LEU A 167 -18.58 -6.84 16.64
C LEU A 167 -18.67 -5.34 16.96
N PRO A 168 -19.28 -4.91 18.06
CA PRO A 168 -19.44 -3.49 18.39
C PRO A 168 -18.12 -2.78 18.67
N ASP A 169 -17.05 -3.53 18.96
CA ASP A 169 -15.72 -3.01 19.26
C ASP A 169 -14.82 -2.84 18.00
N VAL A 170 -15.38 -2.94 16.80
CA VAL A 170 -14.72 -2.54 15.55
C VAL A 170 -15.19 -1.15 15.15
N VAL A 171 -14.27 -0.19 15.13
CA VAL A 171 -14.56 1.21 14.85
C VAL A 171 -13.89 1.64 13.55
N PHE A 172 -14.67 2.06 12.58
CA PHE A 172 -14.17 2.74 11.38
C PHE A 172 -14.19 4.24 11.63
N THR A 173 -13.01 4.85 11.68
CA THR A 173 -12.91 6.30 11.97
C THR A 173 -13.07 7.18 10.72
N GLY A 174 -12.97 6.58 9.54
CA GLY A 174 -12.77 7.35 8.32
C GLY A 174 -11.38 8.02 8.29
N ARG A 175 -11.25 9.08 7.49
CA ARG A 175 -10.01 9.85 7.37
C ARG A 175 -9.80 10.72 8.62
N VAL A 176 -8.79 10.40 9.42
CA VAL A 176 -8.43 11.11 10.65
C VAL A 176 -6.95 11.50 10.68
N ASN A 177 -6.59 12.40 11.59
CA ASN A 177 -5.20 12.63 11.93
C ASN A 177 -4.70 11.50 12.85
N VAL A 178 -3.93 10.58 12.30
CA VAL A 178 -3.48 9.36 12.99
C VAL A 178 -2.69 9.65 14.26
N THR A 179 -1.94 10.76 14.33
CA THR A 179 -1.17 11.13 15.51
C THR A 179 -2.04 11.42 16.74
N GLU A 180 -3.33 11.71 16.56
CA GLU A 180 -4.28 11.91 17.65
C GLU A 180 -4.73 10.58 18.28
N TYR A 181 -4.55 9.46 17.60
CA TYR A 181 -4.95 8.12 18.04
C TYR A 181 -3.77 7.28 18.53
N LEU A 182 -2.59 7.43 17.90
CA LEU A 182 -1.44 6.55 18.13
C LEU A 182 -1.00 6.48 19.61
N GLY A 183 -1.17 7.57 20.38
CA GLY A 183 -0.76 7.60 21.78
C GLY A 183 -1.61 6.72 22.71
N GLY A 184 -2.77 6.26 22.24
CA GLY A 184 -3.67 5.39 23.01
C GLY A 184 -3.73 3.96 22.49
N LEU A 185 -2.99 3.62 21.44
CA LEU A 185 -2.96 2.26 20.89
C LEU A 185 -1.92 1.41 21.61
N ASP A 186 -2.29 0.19 21.95
CA ASP A 186 -1.37 -0.83 22.47
C ASP A 186 -0.63 -1.55 21.33
N PHE A 187 -1.30 -1.71 20.17
CA PHE A 187 -0.74 -2.37 18.98
C PHE A 187 -1.13 -1.62 17.69
N THR A 188 -0.22 -1.64 16.70
CA THR A 188 -0.47 -1.14 15.33
C THR A 188 0.02 -2.13 14.28
#